data_0e9837ba5de67571f5aa72c2bdf39531
#
_entry.id   0e9837ba5de67571f5aa72c2bdf39531
#
_cell.length_a   1.000
_cell.length_b   1.000
_cell.length_c   1.000
_cell.angle_alpha   90.00
_cell.angle_beta   90.00
_cell.angle_gamma   90.00
#
_symmetry.space_group_name_H-M   'P 1'
#
loop_
_entity.id
_entity.type
_entity.pdbx_description
1 polymer ?
#
loop_
_entity_poly.entity_id
_entity_poly.type
_entity_poly.pdbx_seq_one_letter_code
_entity_poly.pdbx_strand_id
1 'polypeptide(L)'
;MHTHQTHPDIVKRLKRAEGHLRKIVAMIEEGRGCLDIAQQLHAVEKAIESAKKTLIHDHIDHCLEDAAGPLARDARDDGLGDRGAA
;
A
#
# COMPACT_ATOMS: atom_id res chain seq x y z
N MET A 1 -15.71 -7.94 17.88
CA MET A 1 -14.98 -7.64 16.81
C MET A 1 -14.34 -6.31 16.92
N HIS A 2 -13.30 -6.08 16.28
CA HIS A 2 -12.63 -4.92 16.44
C HIS A 2 -13.04 -3.95 15.47
N THR A 3 -13.21 -2.80 15.87
CA THR A 3 -13.53 -1.75 15.01
C THR A 3 -12.29 -1.00 14.85
N HIS A 4 -11.72 -1.06 13.71
CA HIS A 4 -10.49 -0.36 13.50
C HIS A 4 -10.79 1.03 13.03
N GLN A 5 -10.45 1.99 13.81
CA GLN A 5 -10.77 3.36 13.50
C GLN A 5 -10.08 3.87 12.26
N THR A 6 -8.98 3.26 11.89
CA THR A 6 -8.26 3.71 10.70
C THR A 6 -8.85 3.13 9.43
N HIS A 7 -9.70 2.11 9.51
CA HIS A 7 -10.24 1.51 8.31
C HIS A 7 -10.98 2.47 7.40
N PRO A 8 -11.85 3.32 7.89
CA PRO A 8 -12.53 4.26 7.00
C PRO A 8 -11.56 5.21 6.33
N ASP A 9 -10.51 5.60 7.03
CA ASP A 9 -9.50 6.47 6.46
C ASP A 9 -8.72 5.74 5.38
N ILE A 10 -8.39 4.50 5.63
CA ILE A 10 -7.66 3.71 4.65
C ILE A 10 -8.49 3.50 3.39
N VAL A 11 -9.77 3.24 3.55
CA VAL A 11 -10.66 3.08 2.41
C VAL A 11 -10.67 4.36 1.58
N LYS A 12 -10.73 5.50 2.26
CA LYS A 12 -10.76 6.77 1.59
C LYS A 12 -9.48 7.00 0.80
N ARG A 13 -8.36 6.65 1.40
CA ARG A 13 -7.07 6.80 0.75
C ARG A 13 -6.96 5.89 -0.46
N LEU A 14 -7.43 4.67 -0.33
CA LEU A 14 -7.36 3.73 -1.43
C LEU A 14 -8.29 4.11 -2.57
N LYS A 15 -9.44 4.67 -2.24
CA LYS A 15 -10.33 5.14 -3.28
C LYS A 15 -9.72 6.31 -4.03
N ARG A 16 -8.98 7.14 -3.33
CA ARG A 16 -8.30 8.25 -3.96
C ARG A 16 -7.22 7.73 -4.89
N ALA A 17 -6.48 6.70 -4.44
CA ALA A 17 -5.45 6.09 -5.26
C ALA A 17 -6.06 5.40 -6.48
N GLU A 18 -7.23 4.84 -6.30
CA GLU A 18 -7.93 4.20 -7.39
C GLU A 18 -8.27 5.22 -8.47
N GLY A 19 -8.78 6.37 -8.08
CA GLY A 19 -9.08 7.42 -9.04
C GLY A 19 -7.82 7.94 -9.71
N HIS A 20 -6.74 8.04 -8.97
CA HIS A 20 -5.48 8.48 -9.53
C HIS A 20 -4.97 7.46 -10.55
N LEU A 21 -5.14 6.18 -10.25
CA LEU A 21 -4.70 5.15 -11.15
C LEU A 21 -5.50 5.20 -12.45
N ARG A 22 -6.78 5.48 -12.34
CA ARG A 22 -7.63 5.58 -13.50
C ARG A 22 -7.15 6.72 -14.40
N LYS A 23 -6.69 7.80 -13.79
CA LYS A 23 -6.19 8.92 -14.52
C LYS A 23 -4.91 8.53 -15.25
N ILE A 24 -4.07 7.74 -14.60
CA ILE A 24 -2.83 7.30 -15.21
C ILE A 24 -3.11 6.42 -16.43
N VAL A 25 -4.12 5.57 -16.33
CA VAL A 25 -4.50 4.75 -17.48
C VAL A 25 -4.86 5.67 -18.65
N ALA A 26 -5.61 6.72 -18.37
CA ALA A 26 -6.00 7.66 -19.41
C ALA A 26 -4.77 8.35 -20.01
N MET A 27 -3.80 8.68 -19.18
CA MET A 27 -2.59 9.31 -19.65
C MET A 27 -1.86 8.41 -20.64
N ILE A 28 -1.82 7.12 -20.33
CA ILE A 28 -1.17 6.17 -21.21
C ILE A 28 -1.93 6.08 -22.54
N GLU A 29 -3.24 6.04 -22.44
CA GLU A 29 -4.05 5.97 -23.64
C GLU A 29 -3.94 7.21 -24.50
N GLU A 30 -3.64 8.33 -23.90
CA GLU A 30 -3.49 9.57 -24.62
C GLU A 30 -2.08 9.75 -25.16
N GLY A 31 -1.21 8.84 -24.86
CA GLY A 31 0.15 8.93 -25.39
C GLY A 31 1.05 9.91 -24.65
N ARG A 32 0.78 10.12 -23.38
CA ARG A 32 1.62 11.03 -22.60
C ARG A 32 3.02 10.44 -22.45
N GLY A 33 3.96 11.28 -22.14
CA GLY A 33 5.36 10.85 -22.08
C GLY A 33 5.64 9.86 -20.96
N CYS A 34 6.58 8.99 -21.21
CA CYS A 34 6.91 7.96 -20.24
C CYS A 34 7.34 8.50 -18.89
N LEU A 35 8.09 9.57 -18.90
CA LEU A 35 8.56 10.12 -17.64
C LEU A 35 7.39 10.65 -16.82
N ASP A 36 6.47 11.30 -17.48
CA ASP A 36 5.30 11.83 -16.82
C ASP A 36 4.52 10.70 -16.20
N ILE A 37 4.30 9.63 -16.95
CA ILE A 37 3.54 8.48 -16.48
C ILE A 37 4.27 7.82 -15.31
N ALA A 38 5.57 7.68 -15.42
CA ALA A 38 6.36 7.05 -14.38
C ALA A 38 6.28 7.83 -13.07
N GLN A 39 6.30 9.14 -13.16
CA GLN A 39 6.21 9.98 -11.98
C GLN A 39 4.84 9.83 -11.32
N GLN A 40 3.79 9.75 -12.12
CA GLN A 40 2.46 9.57 -11.57
C GLN A 40 2.30 8.20 -10.94
N LEU A 41 2.88 7.17 -11.55
CA LEU A 41 2.83 5.84 -10.98
C LEU A 41 3.59 5.80 -9.65
N HIS A 42 4.70 6.50 -9.58
CA HIS A 42 5.46 6.54 -8.35
C HIS A 42 4.62 7.18 -7.23
N ALA A 43 3.89 8.20 -7.55
CA ALA A 43 3.04 8.88 -6.57
C ALA A 43 1.94 7.93 -6.05
N VAL A 44 1.33 7.17 -6.94
CA VAL A 44 0.30 6.22 -6.52
C VAL A 44 0.92 5.10 -5.70
N GLU A 45 2.09 4.65 -6.10
CA GLU A 45 2.80 3.62 -5.39
C GLU A 45 3.08 4.04 -3.96
N LYS A 46 3.53 5.26 -3.78
CA LYS A 46 3.82 5.78 -2.45
C LYS A 46 2.53 5.90 -1.62
N ALA A 47 1.46 6.31 -2.25
CA ALA A 47 0.20 6.46 -1.54
C ALA A 47 -0.31 5.10 -1.06
N ILE A 48 -0.19 4.09 -1.89
CA ILE A 48 -0.64 2.75 -1.52
C ILE A 48 0.27 2.18 -0.44
N GLU A 49 1.55 2.42 -0.55
CA GLU A 49 2.50 1.96 0.43
C GLU A 49 2.19 2.57 1.80
N SER A 50 1.87 3.85 1.80
CA SER A 50 1.54 4.55 3.03
C SER A 50 0.27 3.98 3.66
N ALA A 51 -0.74 3.70 2.84
CA ALA A 51 -1.98 3.12 3.33
C ALA A 51 -1.72 1.73 3.91
N LYS A 52 -0.86 0.97 3.25
CA LYS A 52 -0.51 -0.36 3.71
C LYS A 52 0.18 -0.29 5.07
N LYS A 53 1.10 0.64 5.21
CA LYS A 53 1.81 0.79 6.47
C LYS A 53 0.86 1.15 7.60
N THR A 54 -0.08 2.02 7.33
CA THR A 54 -1.05 2.40 8.34
C THR A 54 -1.90 1.20 8.74
N LEU A 55 -2.30 0.42 7.77
CA LEU A 55 -3.09 -0.76 8.05
C LEU A 55 -2.31 -1.75 8.90
N ILE A 56 -1.08 -2.02 8.54
CA ILE A 56 -0.26 -2.96 9.26
C ILE A 56 0.02 -2.46 10.67
N HIS A 57 0.31 -1.19 10.81
CA HIS A 57 0.60 -0.62 12.10
C HIS A 57 -0.61 -0.75 13.01
N ASP A 58 -1.77 -0.50 12.49
CA ASP A 58 -2.97 -0.55 13.27
C ASP A 58 -3.30 -1.97 13.71
N HIS A 59 -2.96 -2.95 12.89
CA HIS A 59 -3.31 -4.31 13.18
C HIS A 59 -2.20 -5.18 13.70
N ILE A 60 -1.02 -4.64 13.78
CA ILE A 60 0.12 -5.44 14.13
C ILE A 60 -0.03 -6.22 15.41
N ASP A 61 -0.64 -5.62 16.41
CA ASP A 61 -0.81 -6.30 17.67
C ASP A 61 -1.99 -7.23 17.68
N HIS A 62 -2.96 -6.98 16.86
CA HIS A 62 -4.15 -7.78 16.87
C HIS A 62 -4.19 -8.84 15.82
N CYS A 63 -4.02 -8.45 14.60
CA CYS A 63 -4.18 -9.37 13.51
C CYS A 63 -2.97 -10.25 13.28
N LEU A 64 -1.82 -9.66 13.27
CA LEU A 64 -0.64 -10.44 12.98
C LEU A 64 -0.27 -11.36 14.11
N GLU A 65 -0.29 -10.86 15.30
CA GLU A 65 0.04 -11.70 16.42
C GLU A 65 -0.95 -12.82 16.60
N ASP A 66 -2.19 -12.53 16.52
CA ASP A 66 -3.21 -13.55 16.69
C ASP A 66 -3.15 -14.58 15.60
N ALA A 67 -2.94 -14.15 14.39
CA ALA A 67 -2.99 -15.06 13.28
C ALA A 67 -1.72 -15.85 13.06
N ALA A 68 -0.61 -15.23 13.15
CA ALA A 68 0.63 -15.88 12.83
C ALA A 68 1.73 -15.73 13.84
N GLY A 69 1.69 -14.71 14.62
CA GLY A 69 2.70 -14.54 15.63
C GLY A 69 4.09 -14.43 15.06
N PRO A 70 5.00 -15.18 15.62
CA PRO A 70 6.39 -15.07 15.21
C PRO A 70 6.61 -15.39 13.74
N LEU A 71 5.79 -16.23 13.22
CA LEU A 71 5.93 -16.61 11.85
C LEU A 71 5.75 -15.43 10.94
N ALA A 72 4.82 -14.63 11.25
CA ALA A 72 4.56 -13.47 10.42
C ALA A 72 5.75 -12.54 10.47
N ARG A 73 6.38 -12.43 11.61
CA ARG A 73 7.51 -11.54 11.73
C ARG A 73 8.68 -12.06 10.93
N ASP A 74 8.92 -13.34 10.97
CA ASP A 74 10.00 -13.92 10.21
C ASP A 74 9.80 -13.69 8.74
N ALA A 75 8.62 -13.92 8.29
CA ALA A 75 8.34 -13.73 6.88
C ALA A 75 8.60 -12.30 6.50
N ARG A 76 8.25 -11.39 7.39
CA ARG A 76 8.42 -10.02 7.07
C ARG A 76 9.88 -9.67 6.97
N ASP A 77 10.67 -10.17 7.84
CA ASP A 77 12.06 -9.89 7.81
C ASP A 77 12.67 -10.39 6.53
N ASP A 78 12.38 -11.56 6.17
CA ASP A 78 12.88 -12.07 4.96
C ASP A 78 12.41 -11.31 3.80
N GLY A 79 11.22 -11.09 3.72
CA GLY A 79 10.68 -10.46 2.57
C GLY A 79 11.09 -9.04 2.41
N LEU A 80 11.11 -8.36 3.47
CA LEU A 80 11.39 -7.03 3.39
C LEU A 80 12.77 -6.69 3.52
N GLY A 81 13.38 -7.25 4.42
CA GLY A 81 14.69 -6.95 4.68
C GLY A 81 15.48 -7.16 3.50
N ASP A 82 15.15 -8.08 2.84
CA ASP A 82 15.91 -8.36 1.85
C ASP A 82 15.50 -7.94 0.70
N ARG A 83 14.49 -8.06 0.51
CA ARG A 83 14.11 -7.74 -0.57
C ARG A 83 14.44 -6.60 -0.89
N GLY A 84 14.42 -6.25 0.02
CA GLY A 84 14.60 -5.13 -0.24
C GLY A 84 15.80 -5.10 -0.77
N ALA A 85 16.14 -5.45 -0.34
CA ALA A 85 17.07 -5.31 -0.75
C ALA A 85 17.04 -5.88 -1.81
N ALA A 86 16.61 -6.05 -1.77
CA ALA A 86 16.53 -6.47 -2.65
C ALA A 86 16.32 -6.43 -2.94
#